data_f70f5a90b7231a27aa72bbfb4cf11553
#
_entry.id   f70f5a90b7231a27aa72bbfb4cf11553
#
_cell.length_a   1.000
_cell.length_b   1.000
_cell.length_c   1.000
_cell.angle_alpha   90.00
_cell.angle_beta   90.00
_cell.angle_gamma   90.00
#
_symmetry.space_group_name_H-M   'P 1'
#
loop_
_entity.id
_entity.type
_entity.pdbx_description
1 polymer ?
#
loop_
_entity_poly.entity_id
_entity_poly.type
_entity_poly.pdbx_seq_one_letter_code
_entity_poly.pdbx_strand_id
1 'polypeptide(L)'
;RLPEYANAVFAADFDRAYQLVDHHSSQRGKSDDYAGVLAMADASLLLECDEEAEEGFRLAQRLIRHSDDQLRVVSCRNTGWQALLRDRYAAAASCFSRMAEDDGATWTQQVEGLIGLALVHHQLGQQDASDDALRAAREAADGRSDRGWLATIDLIIYEFAVQAGIRCSNRLLEHAFWQSAEMGATLLANHGGRNGWTPTVSQGVPMPALIQRRAEYLSLLRRMADGDRAAIDPLMATLNHSRKLGSRLLMQTKVEVVLAALSGEQYDVAGRVFDQICNRETTYGARRWNFDFLYCRAKMAAQRGDAAGALKFYTTYMQDALRCLRTETVNVRRASAAVPVASRASDDVSARLSAKYRRAYRYIIENIERSDLTTREVAAHINVTERALQLAFKSAVGMSPSSVIRRMRLEGIRSDLLDSERNPSNII
;
A
#
# COMPACT_ATOMS: atom_id res chain seq x y z
N ARG A 1 -16.20 -15.42 12.84
CA ARG A 1 -14.93 -15.08 13.54
C ARG A 1 -13.93 -16.20 13.29
N LEU A 2 -12.71 -15.85 12.96
CA LEU A 2 -11.58 -16.78 12.79
C LEU A 2 -10.53 -16.50 13.89
N PRO A 3 -10.80 -16.82 15.18
CA PRO A 3 -9.93 -16.45 16.30
C PRO A 3 -8.51 -17.06 16.17
N GLU A 4 -8.40 -18.32 15.67
CA GLU A 4 -7.10 -18.95 15.48
C GLU A 4 -6.30 -18.30 14.34
N TYR A 5 -6.96 -17.90 13.27
CA TYR A 5 -6.35 -17.11 12.19
C TYR A 5 -5.80 -15.78 12.72
N ALA A 6 -6.61 -15.02 13.46
CA ALA A 6 -6.18 -13.77 14.05
C ALA A 6 -4.97 -13.95 14.98
N ASN A 7 -5.00 -15.01 15.81
CA ASN A 7 -3.86 -15.33 16.68
C ASN A 7 -2.59 -15.66 15.88
N ALA A 8 -2.70 -16.40 14.77
CA ALA A 8 -1.57 -16.72 13.91
C ALA A 8 -0.99 -15.44 13.27
N VAL A 9 -1.86 -14.54 12.76
CA VAL A 9 -1.45 -13.24 12.20
C VAL A 9 -0.75 -12.40 13.28
N PHE A 10 -1.32 -12.27 14.48
CA PHE A 10 -0.70 -11.52 15.57
C PHE A 10 0.57 -12.16 16.11
N ALA A 11 0.76 -13.47 15.91
CA ALA A 11 2.02 -14.14 16.18
C ALA A 11 3.05 -14.00 15.06
N ALA A 12 2.71 -13.32 13.94
CA ALA A 12 3.49 -13.25 12.72
C ALA A 12 3.78 -14.63 12.08
N ASP A 13 2.89 -15.59 12.30
CA ASP A 13 2.93 -16.93 11.69
C ASP A 13 1.97 -16.96 10.50
N PHE A 14 2.39 -16.33 9.40
CA PHE A 14 1.56 -16.16 8.21
C PHE A 14 1.31 -17.48 7.47
N ASP A 15 2.26 -18.43 7.49
CA ASP A 15 2.06 -19.78 6.93
C ASP A 15 0.92 -20.50 7.64
N ARG A 16 0.91 -20.44 8.98
CA ARG A 16 -0.17 -21.04 9.77
C ARG A 16 -1.49 -20.31 9.54
N ALA A 17 -1.47 -18.98 9.45
CA ALA A 17 -2.66 -18.19 9.13
C ALA A 17 -3.28 -18.64 7.80
N TYR A 18 -2.46 -18.78 6.76
CA TYR A 18 -2.90 -19.28 5.46
C TYR A 18 -3.49 -20.69 5.54
N GLN A 19 -2.78 -21.63 6.17
CA GLN A 19 -3.25 -23.03 6.32
C GLN A 19 -4.58 -23.12 7.07
N LEU A 20 -4.78 -22.31 8.10
CA LEU A 20 -6.04 -22.27 8.86
C LEU A 20 -7.21 -21.83 7.99
N VAL A 21 -7.00 -20.84 7.14
CA VAL A 21 -8.06 -20.32 6.25
C VAL A 21 -8.33 -21.29 5.10
N ASP A 22 -7.28 -21.85 4.49
CA ASP A 22 -7.40 -22.86 3.43
C ASP A 22 -8.14 -24.11 3.91
N HIS A 23 -7.77 -24.64 5.07
CA HIS A 23 -8.47 -25.77 5.69
C HIS A 23 -9.94 -25.46 5.99
N HIS A 24 -10.23 -24.25 6.49
CA HIS A 24 -11.59 -23.81 6.79
C HIS A 24 -12.46 -23.71 5.53
N SER A 25 -11.91 -23.17 4.45
CA SER A 25 -12.60 -23.05 3.16
C SER A 25 -12.85 -24.41 2.51
N SER A 26 -11.91 -25.34 2.63
CA SER A 26 -12.01 -26.70 2.09
C SER A 26 -13.07 -27.55 2.81
N GLN A 27 -13.25 -27.36 4.12
CA GLN A 27 -14.23 -28.10 4.91
C GLN A 27 -15.68 -27.63 4.71
N ARG A 28 -15.91 -26.37 4.41
CA ARG A 28 -17.26 -25.78 4.32
C ARG A 28 -17.92 -25.90 2.95
N GLY A 29 -17.27 -26.44 1.94
CA GLY A 29 -17.80 -26.58 0.58
C GLY A 29 -18.46 -25.29 0.10
N LYS A 30 -17.84 -24.48 -0.76
CA LYS A 30 -18.26 -23.15 -1.22
C LYS A 30 -18.70 -22.23 -0.06
N SER A 31 -17.74 -21.75 0.70
CA SER A 31 -17.97 -20.84 1.82
C SER A 31 -18.64 -19.55 1.33
N ASP A 32 -19.89 -19.33 1.77
CA ASP A 32 -20.58 -18.02 1.67
C ASP A 32 -20.08 -17.03 2.75
N ASP A 33 -18.98 -17.34 3.45
CA ASP A 33 -18.42 -16.51 4.52
C ASP A 33 -17.47 -15.45 3.95
N TYR A 34 -17.99 -14.24 3.80
CA TYR A 34 -17.23 -13.07 3.36
C TYR A 34 -15.95 -12.84 4.16
N ALA A 35 -16.02 -12.95 5.49
CA ALA A 35 -14.87 -12.67 6.37
C ALA A 35 -13.74 -13.71 6.18
N GLY A 36 -14.09 -14.97 5.99
CA GLY A 36 -13.13 -16.04 5.71
C GLY A 36 -12.44 -15.86 4.35
N VAL A 37 -13.22 -15.56 3.32
CA VAL A 37 -12.69 -15.32 1.97
C VAL A 37 -11.77 -14.09 1.94
N LEU A 38 -12.15 -13.00 2.62
CA LEU A 38 -11.32 -11.81 2.72
C LEU A 38 -10.00 -12.09 3.47
N ALA A 39 -10.08 -12.81 4.60
CA ALA A 39 -8.89 -13.19 5.38
C ALA A 39 -7.92 -14.06 4.59
N MET A 40 -8.45 -14.97 3.77
CA MET A 40 -7.64 -15.80 2.86
C MET A 40 -6.95 -14.96 1.80
N ALA A 41 -7.67 -14.02 1.19
CA ALA A 41 -7.10 -13.12 0.20
C ALA A 41 -6.01 -12.22 0.79
N ASP A 42 -6.21 -11.69 2.01
CA ASP A 42 -5.21 -10.90 2.74
C ASP A 42 -3.96 -11.76 3.07
N ALA A 43 -4.15 -12.99 3.54
CA ALA A 43 -3.03 -13.92 3.79
C ALA A 43 -2.25 -14.26 2.51
N SER A 44 -2.95 -14.54 1.41
CA SER A 44 -2.33 -14.78 0.10
C SER A 44 -1.51 -13.58 -0.37
N LEU A 45 -2.02 -12.35 -0.16
CA LEU A 45 -1.31 -11.12 -0.51
C LEU A 45 -0.02 -10.95 0.30
N LEU A 46 -0.03 -11.29 1.60
CA LEU A 46 1.15 -11.25 2.47
C LEU A 46 2.18 -12.32 2.11
N LEU A 47 1.73 -13.48 1.61
CA LEU A 47 2.58 -14.58 1.13
C LEU A 47 3.02 -14.39 -0.34
N GLU A 48 2.66 -13.28 -0.98
CA GLU A 48 2.99 -12.98 -2.38
C GLU A 48 2.36 -13.93 -3.41
N CYS A 49 1.29 -14.60 -3.03
CA CYS A 49 0.44 -15.38 -3.92
C CYS A 49 -0.55 -14.43 -4.61
N ASP A 50 -0.05 -13.62 -5.55
CA ASP A 50 -0.77 -12.48 -6.13
C ASP A 50 -2.05 -12.90 -6.90
N GLU A 51 -2.04 -14.06 -7.57
CA GLU A 51 -3.19 -14.55 -8.34
C GLU A 51 -4.31 -15.04 -7.43
N GLU A 52 -3.94 -15.80 -6.39
CA GLU A 52 -4.87 -16.29 -5.36
C GLU A 52 -5.47 -15.13 -4.56
N ALA A 53 -4.65 -14.14 -4.22
CA ALA A 53 -5.14 -12.92 -3.54
C ALA A 53 -6.16 -12.17 -4.41
N GLU A 54 -5.89 -11.98 -5.71
CA GLU A 54 -6.80 -11.28 -6.62
C GLU A 54 -8.10 -12.06 -6.82
N GLU A 55 -8.04 -13.38 -6.92
CA GLU A 55 -9.23 -14.23 -7.02
C GLU A 55 -10.06 -14.21 -5.73
N GLY A 56 -9.40 -14.31 -4.57
CA GLY A 56 -10.03 -14.22 -3.26
C GLY A 56 -10.73 -12.87 -3.06
N PHE A 57 -10.10 -11.76 -3.42
CA PHE A 57 -10.73 -10.44 -3.35
C PHE A 57 -11.94 -10.30 -4.28
N ARG A 58 -11.87 -10.88 -5.48
CA ARG A 58 -13.03 -10.92 -6.41
C ARG A 58 -14.18 -11.75 -5.84
N LEU A 59 -13.86 -12.87 -5.20
CA LEU A 59 -14.88 -13.71 -4.55
C LEU A 59 -15.51 -12.97 -3.37
N ALA A 60 -14.71 -12.35 -2.49
CA ALA A 60 -15.20 -11.54 -1.38
C ALA A 60 -16.17 -10.43 -1.86
N GLN A 61 -15.84 -9.73 -2.94
CA GLN A 61 -16.72 -8.71 -3.53
C GLN A 61 -18.07 -9.27 -4.01
N ARG A 62 -18.08 -10.50 -4.55
CA ARG A 62 -19.34 -11.15 -5.00
C ARG A 62 -20.24 -11.56 -3.84
N LEU A 63 -19.69 -11.75 -2.66
CA LEU A 63 -20.45 -12.12 -1.45
C LEU A 63 -21.11 -10.92 -0.79
N ILE A 64 -20.76 -9.69 -1.15
CA ILE A 64 -21.42 -8.47 -0.68
C ILE A 64 -22.73 -8.31 -1.44
N ARG A 65 -23.86 -8.62 -0.79
CA ARG A 65 -25.18 -8.70 -1.44
C ARG A 65 -26.04 -7.43 -1.30
N HIS A 66 -25.76 -6.53 -0.33
CA HIS A 66 -26.77 -5.60 0.15
C HIS A 66 -26.41 -4.11 0.19
N SER A 67 -25.19 -3.71 -0.20
CA SER A 67 -24.82 -2.29 -0.17
C SER A 67 -23.77 -1.96 -1.23
N ASP A 68 -24.14 -1.08 -2.14
CA ASP A 68 -23.25 -0.55 -3.16
C ASP A 68 -22.11 0.25 -2.52
N ASP A 69 -22.36 0.92 -1.38
CA ASP A 69 -21.36 1.66 -0.61
C ASP A 69 -20.30 0.73 0.00
N GLN A 70 -20.72 -0.37 0.63
CA GLN A 70 -19.78 -1.35 1.16
C GLN A 70 -18.94 -2.00 0.06
N LEU A 71 -19.53 -2.30 -1.09
CA LEU A 71 -18.79 -2.86 -2.23
C LEU A 71 -17.72 -1.88 -2.71
N ARG A 72 -18.03 -0.58 -2.78
CA ARG A 72 -17.08 0.47 -3.18
C ARG A 72 -15.92 0.57 -2.19
N VAL A 73 -16.20 0.67 -0.89
CA VAL A 73 -15.17 0.77 0.16
C VAL A 73 -14.26 -0.44 0.17
N VAL A 74 -14.82 -1.66 0.13
CA VAL A 74 -14.04 -2.91 0.09
C VAL A 74 -13.21 -3.02 -1.19
N SER A 75 -13.75 -2.62 -2.34
CA SER A 75 -13.01 -2.60 -3.59
C SER A 75 -11.82 -1.62 -3.53
N CYS A 76 -12.03 -0.43 -2.97
CA CYS A 76 -10.95 0.54 -2.75
C CYS A 76 -9.90 -0.01 -1.79
N ARG A 77 -10.29 -0.61 -0.66
CA ARG A 77 -9.37 -1.27 0.28
C ARG A 77 -8.48 -2.29 -0.42
N ASN A 78 -9.10 -3.26 -1.08
CA ASN A 78 -8.37 -4.38 -1.68
C ASN A 78 -7.45 -3.92 -2.81
N THR A 79 -7.92 -2.99 -3.65
CA THR A 79 -7.11 -2.41 -4.73
C THR A 79 -5.99 -1.53 -4.17
N GLY A 80 -6.25 -0.77 -3.12
CA GLY A 80 -5.27 0.09 -2.45
C GLY A 80 -4.08 -0.68 -1.91
N TRP A 81 -4.33 -1.74 -1.13
CA TRP A 81 -3.27 -2.59 -0.59
C TRP A 81 -2.48 -3.33 -1.68
N GLN A 82 -3.16 -3.91 -2.68
CA GLN A 82 -2.48 -4.53 -3.81
C GLN A 82 -1.61 -3.53 -4.60
N ALA A 83 -2.12 -2.31 -4.80
CA ALA A 83 -1.40 -1.27 -5.51
C ALA A 83 -0.16 -0.80 -4.72
N LEU A 84 -0.30 -0.60 -3.40
CA LEU A 84 0.81 -0.22 -2.52
C LEU A 84 1.92 -1.26 -2.53
N LEU A 85 1.59 -2.53 -2.36
CA LEU A 85 2.57 -3.63 -2.36
C LEU A 85 3.24 -3.83 -3.73
N ARG A 86 2.64 -3.34 -4.82
CA ARG A 86 3.20 -3.36 -6.18
C ARG A 86 3.83 -2.03 -6.61
N ASP A 87 4.13 -1.15 -5.67
CA ASP A 87 4.73 0.18 -5.89
C ASP A 87 3.95 1.06 -6.90
N ARG A 88 2.61 0.92 -6.94
CA ARG A 88 1.69 1.73 -7.75
C ARG A 88 1.07 2.82 -6.88
N TYR A 89 1.90 3.76 -6.45
CA TYR A 89 1.55 4.72 -5.40
C TYR A 89 0.37 5.62 -5.76
N ALA A 90 0.26 6.08 -7.00
CA ALA A 90 -0.87 6.91 -7.43
C ALA A 90 -2.22 6.17 -7.35
N ALA A 91 -2.26 4.89 -7.76
CA ALA A 91 -3.46 4.08 -7.65
C ALA A 91 -3.80 3.76 -6.19
N ALA A 92 -2.78 3.47 -5.36
CA ALA A 92 -2.96 3.24 -3.94
C ALA A 92 -3.52 4.49 -3.24
N ALA A 93 -2.92 5.67 -3.48
CA ALA A 93 -3.38 6.94 -2.92
C ALA A 93 -4.84 7.23 -3.28
N SER A 94 -5.21 7.09 -4.56
CA SER A 94 -6.60 7.29 -5.01
C SER A 94 -7.59 6.36 -4.30
N CYS A 95 -7.23 5.09 -4.11
CA CYS A 95 -8.09 4.14 -3.43
C CYS A 95 -8.22 4.44 -1.93
N PHE A 96 -7.12 4.74 -1.26
CA PHE A 96 -7.12 5.02 0.17
C PHE A 96 -7.78 6.37 0.50
N SER A 97 -7.60 7.43 -0.34
CA SER A 97 -8.32 8.69 -0.20
C SER A 97 -9.83 8.48 -0.24
N ARG A 98 -10.30 7.78 -1.27
CA ARG A 98 -11.73 7.47 -1.39
C ARG A 98 -12.26 6.67 -0.20
N MET A 99 -11.50 5.71 0.28
CA MET A 99 -11.88 4.91 1.44
C MET A 99 -11.95 5.74 2.72
N ALA A 100 -11.01 6.68 2.91
CA ALA A 100 -10.98 7.57 4.07
C ALA A 100 -12.12 8.61 4.07
N GLU A 101 -12.57 9.04 2.88
CA GLU A 101 -13.56 10.09 2.69
C GLU A 101 -14.98 9.55 2.42
N ASP A 102 -15.17 8.22 2.30
CA ASP A 102 -16.45 7.62 1.96
C ASP A 102 -17.41 7.59 3.15
N ASP A 103 -18.57 8.21 3.00
CA ASP A 103 -19.61 8.25 4.04
C ASP A 103 -20.16 6.85 4.39
N GLY A 104 -20.06 5.87 3.48
CA GLY A 104 -20.42 4.48 3.70
C GLY A 104 -19.34 3.64 4.39
N ALA A 105 -18.14 4.20 4.58
CA ALA A 105 -17.06 3.53 5.27
C ALA A 105 -17.27 3.53 6.78
N THR A 106 -16.98 2.40 7.42
CA THR A 106 -16.89 2.36 8.88
C THR A 106 -15.70 3.17 9.37
N TRP A 107 -15.72 3.64 10.59
CA TRP A 107 -14.60 4.39 11.15
C TRP A 107 -13.26 3.60 11.10
N THR A 108 -13.30 2.28 11.26
CA THR A 108 -12.11 1.43 11.13
C THR A 108 -11.57 1.39 9.70
N GLN A 109 -12.43 1.39 8.71
CA GLN A 109 -12.05 1.49 7.30
C GLN A 109 -11.50 2.87 6.96
N GLN A 110 -12.06 3.94 7.53
CA GLN A 110 -11.51 5.29 7.38
C GLN A 110 -10.10 5.38 7.97
N VAL A 111 -9.87 4.87 9.19
CA VAL A 111 -8.53 4.80 9.81
C VAL A 111 -7.57 3.96 8.96
N GLU A 112 -8.00 2.80 8.45
CA GLU A 112 -7.20 1.96 7.55
C GLU A 112 -6.84 2.72 6.26
N GLY A 113 -7.76 3.49 5.69
CA GLY A 113 -7.52 4.35 4.52
C GLY A 113 -6.48 5.43 4.80
N LEU A 114 -6.58 6.11 5.94
CA LEU A 114 -5.62 7.13 6.36
C LEU A 114 -4.21 6.53 6.60
N ILE A 115 -4.12 5.35 7.20
CA ILE A 115 -2.85 4.62 7.34
C ILE A 115 -2.27 4.28 5.96
N GLY A 116 -3.11 3.79 5.04
CA GLY A 116 -2.69 3.50 3.68
C GLY A 116 -2.14 4.74 2.96
N LEU A 117 -2.78 5.90 3.12
CA LEU A 117 -2.29 7.19 2.60
C LEU A 117 -0.95 7.57 3.23
N ALA A 118 -0.81 7.45 4.54
CA ALA A 118 0.44 7.75 5.23
C ALA A 118 1.60 6.90 4.70
N LEU A 119 1.37 5.60 4.49
CA LEU A 119 2.37 4.69 3.91
C LEU A 119 2.75 5.10 2.48
N VAL A 120 1.78 5.49 1.63
CA VAL A 120 2.05 5.97 0.27
C VAL A 120 2.90 7.24 0.30
N HIS A 121 2.51 8.23 1.11
CA HIS A 121 3.24 9.49 1.22
C HIS A 121 4.64 9.29 1.77
N HIS A 122 4.80 8.44 2.79
CA HIS A 122 6.12 8.07 3.31
C HIS A 122 7.02 7.46 2.23
N GLN A 123 6.51 6.51 1.42
CA GLN A 123 7.29 5.88 0.34
C GLN A 123 7.70 6.88 -0.76
N LEU A 124 7.02 8.00 -0.89
CA LEU A 124 7.32 9.09 -1.83
C LEU A 124 8.16 10.21 -1.22
N GLY A 125 8.57 10.10 0.05
CA GLY A 125 9.31 11.14 0.77
C GLY A 125 8.48 12.38 1.08
N GLN A 126 7.14 12.29 1.05
CA GLN A 126 6.19 13.38 1.32
C GLN A 126 5.81 13.37 2.81
N GLN A 127 6.74 13.81 3.65
CA GLN A 127 6.62 13.64 5.09
C GLN A 127 5.43 14.38 5.69
N ASP A 128 5.22 15.64 5.34
CA ASP A 128 4.11 16.43 5.89
C ASP A 128 2.74 15.78 5.62
N ALA A 129 2.54 15.30 4.38
CA ALA A 129 1.30 14.61 4.02
C ALA A 129 1.14 13.27 4.74
N SER A 130 2.25 12.58 5.00
CA SER A 130 2.26 11.35 5.80
C SER A 130 1.88 11.62 7.25
N ASP A 131 2.45 12.65 7.86
CA ASP A 131 2.19 13.04 9.25
C ASP A 131 0.75 13.54 9.43
N ASP A 132 0.22 14.31 8.46
CA ASP A 132 -1.18 14.75 8.47
C ASP A 132 -2.15 13.56 8.43
N ALA A 133 -1.88 12.57 7.58
CA ALA A 133 -2.70 11.37 7.49
C ALA A 133 -2.64 10.53 8.78
N LEU A 134 -1.45 10.38 9.41
CA LEU A 134 -1.32 9.67 10.69
C LEU A 134 -1.98 10.42 11.84
N ARG A 135 -1.92 11.76 11.83
CA ARG A 135 -2.61 12.60 12.82
C ARG A 135 -4.12 12.41 12.74
N ALA A 136 -4.69 12.49 11.53
CA ALA A 136 -6.10 12.26 11.31
C ALA A 136 -6.53 10.84 11.71
N ALA A 137 -5.73 9.82 11.40
CA ALA A 137 -5.97 8.45 11.82
C ALA A 137 -5.98 8.30 13.36
N ARG A 138 -5.02 8.98 14.03
CA ARG A 138 -4.91 8.99 15.49
C ARG A 138 -6.12 9.65 16.15
N GLU A 139 -6.54 10.81 15.65
CA GLU A 139 -7.72 11.53 16.15
C GLU A 139 -8.99 10.69 16.02
N ALA A 140 -9.17 10.01 14.90
CA ALA A 140 -10.32 9.11 14.68
C ALA A 140 -10.31 7.89 15.62
N ALA A 141 -9.14 7.31 15.91
CA ALA A 141 -8.98 6.18 16.82
C ALA A 141 -9.13 6.61 18.31
N ASP A 142 -8.58 7.77 18.68
CA ASP A 142 -8.67 8.31 20.05
C ASP A 142 -10.09 8.65 20.42
N GLY A 143 -10.86 9.27 19.53
CA GLY A 143 -12.30 9.54 19.70
C GLY A 143 -13.15 8.29 19.96
N ARG A 144 -12.62 7.08 19.66
CA ARG A 144 -13.25 5.78 19.94
C ARG A 144 -12.59 5.03 21.09
N SER A 145 -11.51 5.58 21.65
CA SER A 145 -10.69 4.95 22.70
C SER A 145 -10.18 3.55 22.32
N ASP A 146 -9.92 3.33 21.01
CA ASP A 146 -9.44 2.04 20.50
C ASP A 146 -7.93 1.92 20.62
N ARG A 147 -7.51 1.22 21.69
CA ARG A 147 -6.09 1.04 22.02
C ARG A 147 -5.31 0.25 20.97
N GLY A 148 -5.95 -0.67 20.25
CA GLY A 148 -5.31 -1.47 19.21
C GLY A 148 -4.87 -0.61 18.02
N TRP A 149 -5.77 0.25 17.54
CA TRP A 149 -5.46 1.19 16.47
C TRP A 149 -4.44 2.24 16.90
N LEU A 150 -4.57 2.80 18.11
CA LEU A 150 -3.59 3.75 18.65
C LEU A 150 -2.19 3.13 18.72
N ALA A 151 -2.05 1.91 19.24
CA ALA A 151 -0.76 1.21 19.31
C ALA A 151 -0.18 0.94 17.91
N THR A 152 -1.03 0.62 16.93
CA THR A 152 -0.61 0.41 15.54
C THR A 152 -0.10 1.70 14.90
N ILE A 153 -0.83 2.81 15.08
CA ILE A 153 -0.44 4.13 14.56
C ILE A 153 0.87 4.59 15.22
N ASP A 154 1.01 4.46 16.53
CA ASP A 154 2.22 4.82 17.25
C ASP A 154 3.43 4.00 16.79
N LEU A 155 3.25 2.71 16.48
CA LEU A 155 4.28 1.88 15.90
C LEU A 155 4.71 2.36 14.51
N ILE A 156 3.76 2.74 13.65
CA ILE A 156 4.05 3.27 12.30
C ILE A 156 4.83 4.59 12.40
N ILE A 157 4.43 5.49 13.29
CA ILE A 157 5.16 6.74 13.56
C ILE A 157 6.59 6.44 14.00
N TYR A 158 6.77 5.50 14.94
CA TYR A 158 8.10 5.09 15.39
C TYR A 158 8.93 4.47 14.26
N GLU A 159 8.32 3.63 13.43
CA GLU A 159 8.97 3.04 12.26
C GLU A 159 9.48 4.11 11.30
N PHE A 160 8.66 5.09 10.96
CA PHE A 160 9.05 6.18 10.08
C PHE A 160 10.17 7.03 10.67
N ALA A 161 10.13 7.29 11.98
CA ALA A 161 11.19 8.02 12.68
C ALA A 161 12.53 7.26 12.66
N VAL A 162 12.52 5.94 12.90
CA VAL A 162 13.73 5.10 12.84
C VAL A 162 14.28 5.05 11.41
N GLN A 163 13.44 4.82 10.42
CA GLN A 163 13.84 4.77 9.01
C GLN A 163 14.41 6.11 8.54
N ALA A 164 13.75 7.23 8.88
CA ALA A 164 14.26 8.56 8.55
C ALA A 164 15.60 8.84 9.24
N GLY A 165 15.73 8.49 10.52
CA GLY A 165 16.99 8.66 11.26
C GLY A 165 18.17 7.90 10.65
N ILE A 166 17.92 6.69 10.13
CA ILE A 166 18.93 5.89 9.42
C ILE A 166 19.26 6.53 8.06
N ARG A 167 18.25 6.76 7.21
CA ARG A 167 18.40 7.24 5.84
C ARG A 167 19.00 8.64 5.75
N CYS A 168 18.69 9.50 6.72
CA CYS A 168 19.20 10.88 6.79
C CYS A 168 20.45 11.02 7.68
N SER A 169 21.09 9.91 8.07
CA SER A 169 22.31 9.97 8.85
C SER A 169 23.46 10.64 8.07
N ASN A 170 24.37 11.30 8.79
CA ASN A 170 25.54 11.94 8.19
C ASN A 170 26.44 10.99 7.37
N ARG A 171 26.31 9.68 7.57
CA ARG A 171 27.05 8.65 6.83
C ARG A 171 26.41 8.28 5.51
N LEU A 172 25.16 8.66 5.32
CA LEU A 172 24.34 8.33 4.13
C LEU A 172 23.85 9.59 3.40
N LEU A 173 24.60 10.72 3.48
CA LEU A 173 24.22 11.99 2.86
C LEU A 173 24.01 11.89 1.35
N GLU A 174 24.65 10.93 0.69
CA GLU A 174 24.47 10.69 -0.75
C GLU A 174 23.15 9.97 -1.07
N HIS A 175 22.38 9.57 -0.09
CA HIS A 175 21.04 8.96 -0.30
C HIS A 175 20.01 10.04 -0.64
N ALA A 176 20.23 10.72 -1.77
CA ALA A 176 19.58 11.97 -2.16
C ALA A 176 18.04 11.92 -2.18
N PHE A 177 17.43 10.75 -2.46
CA PHE A 177 15.97 10.63 -2.47
C PHE A 177 15.35 10.97 -1.10
N TRP A 178 16.04 10.64 -0.01
CA TRP A 178 15.57 10.86 1.36
C TRP A 178 16.15 12.11 2.02
N GLN A 179 17.10 12.79 1.38
CA GLN A 179 17.73 14.00 1.89
C GLN A 179 16.87 15.22 1.61
N SER A 180 15.73 15.38 2.29
CA SER A 180 15.07 16.67 2.35
C SER A 180 15.45 17.37 3.68
N ALA A 181 15.75 18.65 3.61
CA ALA A 181 16.24 19.44 4.75
C ALA A 181 15.29 19.42 5.98
N GLU A 182 14.03 19.10 5.78
CA GLU A 182 12.98 19.12 6.80
C GLU A 182 12.72 17.75 7.44
N MET A 183 12.98 16.65 6.69
CA MET A 183 12.58 15.29 7.09
C MET A 183 13.30 14.76 8.33
N GLY A 184 14.59 15.03 8.48
CA GLY A 184 15.39 14.45 9.58
C GLY A 184 15.19 15.15 10.93
N ALA A 185 15.00 16.46 10.94
CA ALA A 185 14.95 17.28 12.16
C ALA A 185 13.58 17.22 12.84
N THR A 186 12.50 17.27 12.07
CA THR A 186 11.13 17.36 12.59
C THR A 186 10.63 16.04 13.18
N LEU A 187 10.92 14.91 12.55
CA LEU A 187 10.51 13.59 13.05
C LEU A 187 11.23 13.21 14.36
N LEU A 188 12.52 13.49 14.44
CA LEU A 188 13.31 13.22 15.66
C LEU A 188 12.94 14.16 16.80
N ALA A 189 12.52 15.40 16.50
CA ALA A 189 12.12 16.38 17.51
C ALA A 189 10.69 16.12 18.04
N ASN A 190 9.77 15.72 17.17
CA ASN A 190 8.35 15.57 17.52
C ASN A 190 8.00 14.22 18.17
N HIS A 191 8.80 13.18 17.97
CA HIS A 191 8.46 11.82 18.43
C HIS A 191 9.43 11.21 19.44
N GLY A 192 9.93 12.06 20.32
CA GLY A 192 10.67 11.61 21.50
C GLY A 192 12.12 11.30 21.21
N GLY A 193 12.94 12.16 21.76
CA GLY A 193 14.36 12.07 21.74
C GLY A 193 14.91 10.68 22.08
N ARG A 194 16.20 10.55 21.99
CA ARG A 194 17.10 9.38 22.12
C ARG A 194 16.70 8.19 23.03
N ASN A 195 15.60 8.26 23.76
CA ASN A 195 15.09 7.21 24.65
C ASN A 195 13.92 6.51 23.99
N GLY A 196 14.13 5.31 23.57
CA GLY A 196 13.27 4.33 22.92
C GLY A 196 11.75 4.57 22.95
N TRP A 197 11.09 4.16 21.86
CA TRP A 197 9.63 4.09 21.81
C TRP A 197 9.11 3.25 22.98
N THR A 198 8.36 3.88 23.86
CA THR A 198 7.52 3.19 24.82
C THR A 198 6.10 3.33 24.33
N PRO A 199 5.44 2.22 23.94
CA PRO A 199 4.04 2.30 23.58
C PRO A 199 3.28 2.95 24.75
N THR A 200 2.36 3.86 24.40
CA THR A 200 1.41 4.40 25.37
C THR A 200 0.42 3.28 25.74
N VAL A 201 0.94 2.19 26.31
CA VAL A 201 0.14 1.08 26.81
C VAL A 201 -0.28 1.46 28.21
N SER A 202 -1.51 1.88 28.34
CA SER A 202 -2.18 1.92 29.64
C SER A 202 -2.08 0.54 30.28
N GLN A 203 -1.59 0.47 31.49
CA GLN A 203 -1.42 -0.75 32.26
C GLN A 203 -2.64 -1.68 32.11
N GLY A 204 -2.42 -2.92 31.68
CA GLY A 204 -3.41 -4.00 31.77
C GLY A 204 -3.92 -4.62 30.47
N VAL A 205 -3.54 -4.14 29.26
CA VAL A 205 -3.90 -4.81 28.00
C VAL A 205 -2.63 -5.34 27.35
N PRO A 206 -2.52 -6.66 27.10
CA PRO A 206 -1.35 -7.22 26.43
C PRO A 206 -1.29 -6.72 24.98
N MET A 207 -0.13 -6.16 24.60
CA MET A 207 0.13 -5.73 23.25
C MET A 207 0.22 -6.95 22.32
N PRO A 208 -0.36 -6.92 21.10
CA PRO A 208 -0.19 -7.99 20.12
C PRO A 208 1.29 -8.29 19.88
N ALA A 209 1.66 -9.57 19.86
CA ALA A 209 3.05 -10.00 19.69
C ALA A 209 3.70 -9.47 18.40
N LEU A 210 2.92 -9.28 17.32
CA LEU A 210 3.39 -8.69 16.07
C LEU A 210 3.89 -7.25 16.27
N ILE A 211 3.13 -6.41 16.98
CA ILE A 211 3.48 -5.02 17.27
C ILE A 211 4.74 -4.98 18.14
N GLN A 212 4.79 -5.82 19.18
CA GLN A 212 5.94 -5.90 20.07
C GLN A 212 7.22 -6.33 19.32
N ARG A 213 7.15 -7.39 18.52
CA ARG A 213 8.29 -7.87 17.72
C ARG A 213 8.79 -6.82 16.72
N ARG A 214 7.87 -6.09 16.07
CA ARG A 214 8.28 -5.02 15.14
C ARG A 214 8.96 -3.88 15.89
N ALA A 215 8.47 -3.49 17.06
CA ALA A 215 9.09 -2.47 17.90
C ALA A 215 10.48 -2.88 18.37
N GLU A 216 10.67 -4.12 18.82
CA GLU A 216 11.97 -4.68 19.20
C GLU A 216 12.94 -4.66 18.02
N TYR A 217 12.50 -5.10 16.84
CA TYR A 217 13.29 -5.05 15.62
C TYR A 217 13.74 -3.62 15.27
N LEU A 218 12.85 -2.64 15.32
CA LEU A 218 13.15 -1.23 15.05
C LEU A 218 14.12 -0.65 16.06
N SER A 219 14.01 -1.02 17.34
CA SER A 219 14.95 -0.65 18.40
C SER A 219 16.35 -1.19 18.12
N LEU A 220 16.46 -2.44 17.69
CA LEU A 220 17.73 -3.06 17.32
C LEU A 220 18.35 -2.41 16.08
N LEU A 221 17.53 -2.09 15.06
CA LEU A 221 17.98 -1.35 13.88
C LEU A 221 18.58 0.00 14.25
N ARG A 222 17.89 0.77 15.09
CA ARG A 222 18.36 2.06 15.56
C ARG A 222 19.67 1.95 16.30
N ARG A 223 19.77 1.02 17.27
CA ARG A 223 21.01 0.77 18.02
C ARG A 223 22.17 0.41 17.10
N MET A 224 21.94 -0.44 16.10
CA MET A 224 22.97 -0.78 15.11
C MET A 224 23.38 0.44 14.27
N ALA A 225 22.43 1.28 13.87
CA ALA A 225 22.71 2.52 13.13
C ALA A 225 23.49 3.54 13.96
N ASP A 226 23.32 3.53 15.28
CA ASP A 226 24.12 4.32 16.24
C ASP A 226 25.49 3.71 16.55
N GLY A 227 25.86 2.58 15.90
CA GLY A 227 27.15 1.92 16.05
C GLY A 227 27.23 0.85 17.16
N ASP A 228 26.11 0.53 17.82
CA ASP A 228 26.08 -0.50 18.86
C ASP A 228 26.21 -1.91 18.27
N ARG A 229 27.38 -2.49 18.42
CA ARG A 229 27.66 -3.85 17.92
C ARG A 229 26.92 -4.95 18.68
N ALA A 230 26.45 -4.70 19.90
CA ALA A 230 25.69 -5.69 20.67
C ALA A 230 24.28 -5.91 20.08
N ALA A 231 23.80 -5.01 19.21
CA ALA A 231 22.54 -5.17 18.50
C ALA A 231 22.63 -6.15 17.32
N ILE A 232 23.83 -6.52 16.84
CA ILE A 232 24.01 -7.31 15.61
C ILE A 232 23.41 -8.71 15.75
N ASP A 233 23.83 -9.47 16.75
CA ASP A 233 23.41 -10.87 16.91
C ASP A 233 21.90 -11.02 17.13
N PRO A 234 21.26 -10.22 18.01
CA PRO A 234 19.80 -10.23 18.14
C PRO A 234 19.08 -9.86 16.84
N LEU A 235 19.58 -8.88 16.09
CA LEU A 235 19.00 -8.45 14.83
C LEU A 235 19.13 -9.56 13.76
N MET A 236 20.28 -10.22 13.67
CA MET A 236 20.49 -11.33 12.75
C MET A 236 19.63 -12.55 13.11
N ALA A 237 19.36 -12.80 14.38
CA ALA A 237 18.42 -13.82 14.83
C ALA A 237 16.98 -13.49 14.35
N THR A 238 16.57 -12.24 14.45
CA THR A 238 15.27 -11.76 13.95
C THR A 238 15.15 -11.95 12.43
N LEU A 239 16.20 -11.62 11.67
CA LEU A 239 16.27 -11.88 10.22
C LEU A 239 16.07 -13.35 9.87
N ASN A 240 16.65 -14.26 10.65
CA ASN A 240 16.49 -15.70 10.42
C ASN A 240 15.05 -16.17 10.65
N HIS A 241 14.34 -15.60 11.62
CA HIS A 241 12.90 -15.85 11.82
C HIS A 241 12.07 -15.28 10.67
N SER A 242 12.46 -14.13 10.12
CA SER A 242 11.78 -13.50 9.00
C SER A 242 11.89 -14.25 7.66
N ARG A 243 12.68 -15.33 7.58
CA ARG A 243 12.77 -16.18 6.38
C ARG A 243 11.46 -16.88 6.02
N LYS A 244 10.51 -16.93 6.95
CA LYS A 244 9.15 -17.43 6.70
C LYS A 244 8.23 -16.39 6.05
N LEU A 245 8.65 -15.14 5.98
CA LEU A 245 7.94 -14.09 5.29
C LEU A 245 8.12 -14.20 3.78
N GLY A 246 7.21 -13.61 3.02
CA GLY A 246 7.33 -13.49 1.58
C GLY A 246 8.66 -12.84 1.16
N SER A 247 9.07 -13.09 -0.06
CA SER A 247 10.40 -12.71 -0.56
C SER A 247 10.61 -11.20 -0.55
N ARG A 248 9.56 -10.39 -0.81
CA ARG A 248 9.61 -8.92 -0.78
C ARG A 248 9.88 -8.37 0.61
N LEU A 249 9.13 -8.87 1.62
CA LEU A 249 9.29 -8.43 3.00
C LEU A 249 10.68 -8.81 3.53
N LEU A 250 11.16 -10.02 3.21
CA LEU A 250 12.50 -10.45 3.58
C LEU A 250 13.57 -9.58 2.93
N MET A 251 13.42 -9.24 1.65
CA MET A 251 14.34 -8.34 0.94
C MET A 251 14.35 -6.96 1.57
N GLN A 252 13.18 -6.37 1.83
CA GLN A 252 13.06 -5.06 2.47
C GLN A 252 13.73 -5.06 3.85
N THR A 253 13.46 -6.06 4.68
CA THR A 253 14.08 -6.21 6.00
C THR A 253 15.61 -6.28 5.91
N LYS A 254 16.15 -7.03 4.94
CA LYS A 254 17.60 -7.10 4.72
C LYS A 254 18.19 -5.76 4.27
N VAL A 255 17.50 -5.03 3.39
CA VAL A 255 17.94 -3.70 2.93
C VAL A 255 17.94 -2.72 4.10
N GLU A 256 16.92 -2.73 4.98
CA GLU A 256 16.90 -1.94 6.23
C GLU A 256 18.12 -2.25 7.11
N VAL A 257 18.47 -3.53 7.26
CA VAL A 257 19.67 -3.93 8.04
C VAL A 257 20.95 -3.44 7.37
N VAL A 258 21.07 -3.50 6.05
CA VAL A 258 22.25 -2.99 5.33
C VAL A 258 22.39 -1.48 5.52
N LEU A 259 21.30 -0.72 5.41
CA LEU A 259 21.31 0.73 5.64
C LEU A 259 21.72 1.08 7.09
N ALA A 260 21.15 0.38 8.08
CA ALA A 260 21.50 0.58 9.48
C ALA A 260 22.98 0.24 9.76
N ALA A 261 23.47 -0.85 9.17
CA ALA A 261 24.88 -1.23 9.28
C ALA A 261 25.83 -0.21 8.62
N LEU A 262 25.46 0.33 7.46
CA LEU A 262 26.21 1.39 6.78
C LEU A 262 26.22 2.69 7.61
N SER A 263 25.07 3.07 8.20
CA SER A 263 24.96 4.22 9.09
C SER A 263 25.83 4.07 10.35
N GLY A 264 25.90 2.86 10.91
CA GLY A 264 26.70 2.54 12.10
C GLY A 264 28.15 2.14 11.79
N GLU A 265 28.65 2.33 10.55
CA GLU A 265 30.00 1.98 10.09
C GLU A 265 30.37 0.49 10.24
N GLN A 266 29.36 -0.38 10.26
CA GLN A 266 29.55 -1.83 10.40
C GLN A 266 29.59 -2.51 9.01
N TYR A 267 30.59 -2.16 8.22
CA TYR A 267 30.72 -2.54 6.80
C TYR A 267 30.82 -4.05 6.58
N ASP A 268 31.37 -4.79 7.55
CA ASP A 268 31.45 -6.25 7.54
C ASP A 268 30.06 -6.90 7.60
N VAL A 269 29.16 -6.36 8.42
CA VAL A 269 27.77 -6.80 8.54
C VAL A 269 27.01 -6.42 7.27
N ALA A 270 27.14 -5.16 6.83
CA ALA A 270 26.51 -4.67 5.60
C ALA A 270 26.85 -5.57 4.40
N GLY A 271 28.14 -5.92 4.23
CA GLY A 271 28.62 -6.78 3.15
C GLY A 271 28.00 -8.18 3.19
N ARG A 272 28.04 -8.83 4.35
CA ARG A 272 27.47 -10.18 4.51
C ARG A 272 25.98 -10.24 4.21
N VAL A 273 25.20 -9.25 4.68
CA VAL A 273 23.75 -9.22 4.43
C VAL A 273 23.45 -8.86 2.99
N PHE A 274 24.20 -7.90 2.43
CA PHE A 274 24.04 -7.48 1.04
C PHE A 274 24.32 -8.61 0.04
N ASP A 275 25.36 -9.40 0.26
CA ASP A 275 25.70 -10.56 -0.60
C ASP A 275 24.58 -11.61 -0.59
N GLN A 276 23.87 -11.78 0.54
CA GLN A 276 22.69 -12.65 0.58
C GLN A 276 21.53 -12.13 -0.27
N ILE A 277 21.42 -10.81 -0.47
CA ILE A 277 20.41 -10.21 -1.35
C ILE A 277 20.82 -10.47 -2.80
N CYS A 278 22.04 -10.12 -3.19
CA CYS A 278 22.52 -10.25 -4.56
C CYS A 278 22.52 -11.69 -5.08
N ASN A 279 22.86 -12.65 -4.24
CA ASN A 279 22.85 -14.08 -4.62
C ASN A 279 21.44 -14.64 -4.86
N ARG A 280 20.40 -13.91 -4.51
CA ARG A 280 18.98 -14.29 -4.67
C ARG A 280 18.17 -13.26 -5.47
N GLU A 281 18.82 -12.32 -6.14
CA GLU A 281 18.14 -11.23 -6.87
C GLU A 281 17.13 -11.76 -7.91
N THR A 282 17.40 -12.92 -8.50
CA THR A 282 16.47 -13.61 -9.40
C THR A 282 15.22 -14.17 -8.72
N THR A 283 15.26 -14.35 -7.40
CA THR A 283 14.16 -14.91 -6.61
C THR A 283 13.29 -13.82 -5.99
N TYR A 284 13.87 -12.62 -5.74
CA TYR A 284 13.14 -11.47 -5.23
C TYR A 284 12.54 -10.70 -6.41
N GLY A 285 11.22 -10.77 -6.60
CA GLY A 285 10.53 -10.02 -7.64
C GLY A 285 10.98 -8.55 -7.65
N ALA A 286 11.36 -8.04 -8.82
CA ALA A 286 11.86 -6.68 -8.97
C ALA A 286 10.79 -5.67 -8.51
N ARG A 287 11.04 -4.93 -7.43
CA ARG A 287 10.24 -3.76 -7.06
C ARG A 287 10.47 -2.65 -8.07
N ARG A 288 9.41 -1.95 -8.43
CA ARG A 288 9.47 -0.85 -9.38
C ARG A 288 10.34 0.31 -8.87
N TRP A 289 10.25 0.61 -7.57
CA TRP A 289 10.94 1.71 -6.93
C TRP A 289 11.72 1.22 -5.71
N ASN A 290 12.93 0.70 -5.93
CA ASN A 290 13.75 0.15 -4.85
C ASN A 290 14.99 1.03 -4.59
N PHE A 291 14.75 2.26 -4.13
CA PHE A 291 15.81 3.26 -3.96
C PHE A 291 16.85 2.85 -2.94
N ASP A 292 16.41 2.32 -1.80
CA ASP A 292 17.29 1.87 -0.73
C ASP A 292 18.26 0.77 -1.20
N PHE A 293 17.74 -0.21 -1.95
CA PHE A 293 18.58 -1.28 -2.52
C PHE A 293 19.57 -0.75 -3.57
N LEU A 294 19.13 0.09 -4.49
CA LEU A 294 19.99 0.67 -5.54
C LEU A 294 21.10 1.53 -4.93
N TYR A 295 20.76 2.31 -3.89
CA TYR A 295 21.74 3.07 -3.13
C TYR A 295 22.73 2.15 -2.41
N CYS A 296 22.26 1.13 -1.68
CA CYS A 296 23.13 0.14 -1.04
C CYS A 296 24.06 -0.53 -2.04
N ARG A 297 23.58 -0.86 -3.23
CA ARG A 297 24.39 -1.45 -4.31
C ARG A 297 25.54 -0.53 -4.73
N ALA A 298 25.26 0.75 -4.91
CA ALA A 298 26.28 1.75 -5.24
C ALA A 298 27.30 1.91 -4.11
N LYS A 299 26.82 2.02 -2.86
CA LYS A 299 27.68 2.19 -1.67
C LYS A 299 28.58 0.98 -1.45
N MET A 300 28.02 -0.23 -1.60
CA MET A 300 28.80 -1.48 -1.46
C MET A 300 29.86 -1.66 -2.57
N ALA A 301 29.56 -1.25 -3.81
CA ALA A 301 30.56 -1.24 -4.88
C ALA A 301 31.71 -0.27 -4.56
N ALA A 302 31.40 0.93 -4.08
CA ALA A 302 32.41 1.90 -3.66
C ALA A 302 33.28 1.34 -2.50
N GLN A 303 32.69 0.70 -1.51
CA GLN A 303 33.41 0.08 -0.40
C GLN A 303 34.36 -1.05 -0.84
N ARG A 304 34.04 -1.73 -1.94
CA ARG A 304 34.86 -2.80 -2.54
C ARG A 304 35.95 -2.28 -3.50
N GLY A 305 36.05 -0.96 -3.68
CA GLY A 305 36.99 -0.33 -4.61
C GLY A 305 36.56 -0.35 -6.07
N ASP A 306 35.34 -0.81 -6.37
CA ASP A 306 34.78 -0.76 -7.75
C ASP A 306 34.14 0.62 -8.00
N ALA A 307 34.98 1.60 -8.33
CA ALA A 307 34.53 2.97 -8.60
C ALA A 307 33.63 3.07 -9.84
N ALA A 308 33.90 2.28 -10.89
CA ALA A 308 33.10 2.27 -12.11
C ALA A 308 31.70 1.67 -11.86
N GLY A 309 31.63 0.56 -11.14
CA GLY A 309 30.39 -0.05 -10.70
C GLY A 309 29.59 0.87 -9.78
N ALA A 310 30.24 1.50 -8.81
CA ALA A 310 29.63 2.47 -7.91
C ALA A 310 28.96 3.62 -8.66
N LEU A 311 29.66 4.24 -9.60
CA LEU A 311 29.13 5.33 -10.43
C LEU A 311 27.93 4.86 -11.27
N LYS A 312 28.04 3.68 -11.90
CA LYS A 312 26.95 3.10 -12.69
C LYS A 312 25.69 2.87 -11.87
N PHE A 313 25.82 2.24 -10.69
CA PHE A 313 24.68 1.94 -9.84
C PHE A 313 24.08 3.22 -9.23
N TYR A 314 24.90 4.18 -8.85
CA TYR A 314 24.43 5.46 -8.37
C TYR A 314 23.69 6.26 -9.44
N THR A 315 24.18 6.24 -10.68
CA THR A 315 23.49 6.85 -11.83
C THR A 315 22.11 6.22 -12.04
N THR A 316 22.03 4.89 -12.00
CA THR A 316 20.73 4.17 -12.10
C THR A 316 19.79 4.57 -10.97
N TYR A 317 20.29 4.59 -9.73
CA TYR A 317 19.54 5.03 -8.55
C TYR A 317 18.95 6.44 -8.76
N MET A 318 19.78 7.41 -9.17
CA MET A 318 19.35 8.79 -9.39
C MET A 318 18.34 8.93 -10.52
N GLN A 319 18.53 8.20 -11.62
CA GLN A 319 17.56 8.20 -12.73
C GLN A 319 16.20 7.67 -12.31
N ASP A 320 16.16 6.59 -11.55
CA ASP A 320 14.92 6.00 -11.07
C ASP A 320 14.26 6.87 -10.00
N ALA A 321 15.03 7.48 -9.10
CA ALA A 321 14.53 8.44 -8.11
C ALA A 321 13.86 9.65 -8.80
N LEU A 322 14.53 10.28 -9.77
CA LEU A 322 13.98 11.40 -10.53
C LEU A 322 12.74 10.99 -11.36
N ARG A 323 12.75 9.79 -11.93
CA ARG A 323 11.59 9.26 -12.67
C ARG A 323 10.40 9.06 -11.77
N CYS A 324 10.59 8.48 -10.58
CA CYS A 324 9.54 8.30 -9.57
C CYS A 324 8.95 9.65 -9.15
N LEU A 325 9.79 10.60 -8.76
CA LEU A 325 9.33 11.93 -8.35
C LEU A 325 8.52 12.63 -9.45
N ARG A 326 8.93 12.52 -10.71
CA ARG A 326 8.22 13.14 -11.84
C ARG A 326 6.89 12.45 -12.17
N THR A 327 6.78 11.14 -11.96
CA THR A 327 5.58 10.38 -12.36
C THR A 327 4.63 10.16 -11.19
N GLU A 328 5.10 9.63 -10.07
CA GLU A 328 4.22 9.22 -8.98
C GLU A 328 3.77 10.40 -8.13
N THR A 329 4.67 11.34 -7.80
CA THR A 329 4.29 12.51 -6.97
C THR A 329 3.24 13.40 -7.66
N VAL A 330 3.40 13.63 -8.98
CA VAL A 330 2.42 14.40 -9.76
C VAL A 330 1.08 13.67 -9.83
N ASN A 331 1.12 12.36 -10.06
CA ASN A 331 -0.09 11.54 -10.18
C ASN A 331 -0.81 11.40 -8.83
N VAL A 332 -0.10 11.29 -7.71
CA VAL A 332 -0.71 11.29 -6.37
C VAL A 332 -1.40 12.61 -6.09
N ARG A 333 -0.75 13.75 -6.36
CA ARG A 333 -1.39 15.07 -6.20
C ARG A 333 -2.64 15.23 -7.06
N ARG A 334 -2.63 14.75 -8.31
CA ARG A 334 -3.81 14.75 -9.18
C ARG A 334 -4.92 13.84 -8.66
N ALA A 335 -4.56 12.66 -8.16
CA ALA A 335 -5.53 11.73 -7.59
C ALA A 335 -6.21 12.29 -6.33
N SER A 336 -5.47 13.00 -5.48
CA SER A 336 -6.01 13.66 -4.28
C SER A 336 -6.83 14.91 -4.61
N ALA A 337 -6.49 15.64 -5.69
CA ALA A 337 -7.23 16.83 -6.12
C ALA A 337 -8.47 16.51 -6.96
N ALA A 338 -8.58 15.31 -7.52
CA ALA A 338 -9.61 14.91 -8.48
C ALA A 338 -10.73 14.08 -7.83
N VAL A 339 -11.27 14.47 -6.68
CA VAL A 339 -12.51 13.88 -6.13
C VAL A 339 -13.70 14.81 -6.43
N PRO A 340 -14.24 14.82 -7.67
CA PRO A 340 -15.53 15.46 -7.92
C PRO A 340 -16.64 14.51 -7.46
N VAL A 341 -17.64 15.06 -6.83
CA VAL A 341 -18.86 14.37 -6.36
C VAL A 341 -19.55 13.57 -7.47
N ALA A 342 -19.32 13.90 -8.74
CA ALA A 342 -19.87 13.19 -9.91
C ALA A 342 -19.26 11.79 -10.17
N SER A 343 -18.15 11.41 -9.53
CA SER A 343 -17.47 10.12 -9.75
C SER A 343 -18.11 8.94 -8.98
N ARG A 344 -19.05 9.19 -8.06
CA ARG A 344 -19.60 8.14 -7.17
C ARG A 344 -20.31 7.01 -7.91
N ALA A 345 -21.14 7.34 -8.91
CA ALA A 345 -21.88 6.32 -9.69
C ALA A 345 -21.00 5.53 -10.66
N SER A 346 -19.92 6.16 -11.16
CA SER A 346 -18.95 5.54 -12.07
C SER A 346 -18.10 4.46 -11.38
N ASP A 347 -17.78 4.65 -10.11
CA ASP A 347 -16.88 3.75 -9.36
C ASP A 347 -17.54 2.41 -9.00
N ASP A 348 -18.86 2.39 -8.77
CA ASP A 348 -19.60 1.16 -8.45
C ASP A 348 -19.57 0.14 -9.62
N VAL A 349 -19.78 0.60 -10.83
CA VAL A 349 -19.71 -0.25 -12.03
C VAL A 349 -18.29 -0.79 -12.23
N SER A 350 -17.27 0.04 -12.04
CA SER A 350 -15.87 -0.34 -12.15
C SER A 350 -15.48 -1.43 -11.13
N ALA A 351 -15.99 -1.33 -9.90
CA ALA A 351 -15.70 -2.27 -8.82
C ALA A 351 -16.20 -3.70 -9.10
N ARG A 352 -17.35 -3.81 -9.78
CA ARG A 352 -17.98 -5.11 -10.10
C ARG A 352 -17.35 -5.82 -11.30
N LEU A 353 -16.63 -5.10 -12.15
CA LEU A 353 -16.04 -5.62 -13.38
C LEU A 353 -14.64 -6.21 -13.13
N SER A 354 -14.33 -7.34 -13.77
CA SER A 354 -12.97 -7.88 -13.78
C SER A 354 -11.99 -6.94 -14.47
N ALA A 355 -10.68 -7.07 -14.21
CA ALA A 355 -9.63 -6.16 -14.69
C ALA A 355 -9.70 -5.89 -16.22
N LYS A 356 -10.03 -6.90 -17.02
CA LYS A 356 -10.19 -6.77 -18.47
C LYS A 356 -11.38 -5.88 -18.84
N TYR A 357 -12.53 -6.10 -18.22
CA TYR A 357 -13.75 -5.35 -18.49
C TYR A 357 -13.79 -3.99 -17.79
N ARG A 358 -12.96 -3.77 -16.76
CA ARG A 358 -12.68 -2.44 -16.21
C ARG A 358 -12.02 -1.51 -17.23
N ARG A 359 -11.14 -2.06 -18.09
CA ARG A 359 -10.56 -1.28 -19.21
C ARG A 359 -11.63 -0.87 -20.23
N ALA A 360 -12.57 -1.76 -20.51
CA ALA A 360 -13.72 -1.43 -21.37
C ALA A 360 -14.56 -0.30 -20.75
N TYR A 361 -14.85 -0.38 -19.46
CA TYR A 361 -15.64 0.62 -18.77
C TYR A 361 -14.90 1.99 -18.72
N ARG A 362 -13.60 1.99 -18.48
CA ARG A 362 -12.78 3.21 -18.56
C ARG A 362 -12.82 3.82 -19.96
N TYR A 363 -12.69 3.00 -21.00
CA TYR A 363 -12.81 3.47 -22.37
C TYR A 363 -14.18 4.10 -22.66
N ILE A 364 -15.26 3.55 -22.10
CA ILE A 364 -16.60 4.15 -22.17
C ILE A 364 -16.60 5.55 -21.52
N ILE A 365 -16.04 5.69 -20.32
CA ILE A 365 -15.97 6.97 -19.60
C ILE A 365 -15.20 8.02 -20.40
N GLU A 366 -14.02 7.65 -20.89
CA GLU A 366 -13.13 8.55 -21.63
C GLU A 366 -13.73 9.01 -22.99
N ASN A 367 -14.71 8.25 -23.52
CA ASN A 367 -15.33 8.55 -24.80
C ASN A 367 -16.85 8.81 -24.70
N ILE A 368 -17.38 9.10 -23.50
CA ILE A 368 -18.83 9.19 -23.26
C ILE A 368 -19.50 10.33 -24.04
N GLU A 369 -18.76 11.40 -24.30
CA GLU A 369 -19.22 12.58 -25.05
C GLU A 369 -19.38 12.30 -26.55
N ARG A 370 -18.72 11.29 -27.07
CA ARG A 370 -18.82 10.90 -28.48
C ARG A 370 -20.17 10.25 -28.75
N SER A 371 -20.97 10.87 -29.62
CA SER A 371 -22.30 10.36 -29.99
C SER A 371 -22.28 9.02 -30.73
N ASP A 372 -21.16 8.72 -31.44
CA ASP A 372 -20.93 7.53 -32.28
C ASP A 372 -20.34 6.34 -31.50
N LEU A 373 -20.08 6.45 -30.19
CA LEU A 373 -19.53 5.37 -29.38
C LEU A 373 -20.42 4.13 -29.38
N THR A 374 -19.90 3.01 -29.90
CA THR A 374 -20.61 1.73 -30.01
C THR A 374 -20.06 0.65 -29.09
N THR A 375 -20.92 -0.29 -28.69
CA THR A 375 -20.50 -1.48 -27.91
C THR A 375 -19.51 -2.35 -28.68
N ARG A 376 -19.56 -2.35 -29.99
CA ARG A 376 -18.62 -3.07 -30.85
C ARG A 376 -17.22 -2.48 -30.77
N GLU A 377 -17.13 -1.16 -30.80
CA GLU A 377 -15.85 -0.42 -30.64
C GLU A 377 -15.22 -0.69 -29.26
N VAL A 378 -16.03 -0.62 -28.19
CA VAL A 378 -15.58 -0.92 -26.83
C VAL A 378 -15.07 -2.37 -26.72
N ALA A 379 -15.75 -3.33 -27.32
CA ALA A 379 -15.33 -4.73 -27.33
C ALA A 379 -14.02 -4.93 -28.10
N ALA A 380 -13.86 -4.27 -29.25
CA ALA A 380 -12.65 -4.29 -30.06
C ALA A 380 -11.44 -3.70 -29.28
N HIS A 381 -11.64 -2.61 -28.54
CA HIS A 381 -10.59 -1.97 -27.75
C HIS A 381 -9.94 -2.90 -26.72
N ILE A 382 -10.69 -3.84 -26.14
CA ILE A 382 -10.17 -4.81 -25.16
C ILE A 382 -9.96 -6.22 -25.76
N ASN A 383 -10.01 -6.35 -27.08
CA ASN A 383 -9.86 -7.63 -27.79
C ASN A 383 -10.81 -8.73 -27.28
N VAL A 384 -12.11 -8.46 -27.26
CA VAL A 384 -13.17 -9.44 -26.98
C VAL A 384 -14.30 -9.34 -28.00
N THR A 385 -15.14 -10.38 -28.04
CA THR A 385 -16.38 -10.31 -28.80
C THR A 385 -17.40 -9.42 -28.08
N GLU A 386 -18.29 -8.78 -28.87
CA GLU A 386 -19.35 -7.96 -28.29
C GLU A 386 -20.27 -8.78 -27.36
N ARG A 387 -20.52 -10.05 -27.70
CA ARG A 387 -21.28 -10.98 -26.84
C ARG A 387 -20.58 -11.25 -25.49
N ALA A 388 -19.25 -11.40 -25.47
CA ALA A 388 -18.49 -11.58 -24.25
C ALA A 388 -18.54 -10.31 -23.38
N LEU A 389 -18.44 -9.12 -23.98
CA LEU A 389 -18.59 -7.84 -23.30
C LEU A 389 -19.99 -7.71 -22.67
N GLN A 390 -21.05 -8.03 -23.45
CA GLN A 390 -22.44 -7.97 -22.96
C GLN A 390 -22.70 -8.92 -21.81
N LEU A 391 -22.22 -10.17 -21.88
CA LEU A 391 -22.35 -11.16 -20.81
C LEU A 391 -21.63 -10.72 -19.55
N ALA A 392 -20.40 -10.22 -19.67
CA ALA A 392 -19.62 -9.74 -18.52
C ALA A 392 -20.28 -8.56 -17.81
N PHE A 393 -20.80 -7.59 -18.55
CA PHE A 393 -21.51 -6.45 -17.99
C PHE A 393 -22.84 -6.87 -17.35
N LYS A 394 -23.65 -7.72 -18.02
CA LYS A 394 -24.88 -8.25 -17.42
C LYS A 394 -24.62 -9.05 -16.15
N SER A 395 -23.58 -9.89 -16.13
CA SER A 395 -23.24 -10.70 -14.96
C SER A 395 -22.71 -9.88 -13.79
N ALA A 396 -21.88 -8.87 -14.08
CA ALA A 396 -21.19 -8.09 -13.04
C ALA A 396 -22.01 -6.88 -12.56
N VAL A 397 -22.74 -6.22 -13.47
CA VAL A 397 -23.41 -4.93 -13.22
C VAL A 397 -24.93 -5.04 -13.34
N GLY A 398 -25.44 -6.16 -13.86
CA GLY A 398 -26.87 -6.33 -14.12
C GLY A 398 -27.39 -5.61 -15.36
N MET A 399 -26.56 -4.84 -16.07
CA MET A 399 -26.93 -4.01 -17.21
C MET A 399 -26.04 -4.30 -18.42
N SER A 400 -26.59 -4.04 -19.65
CA SER A 400 -25.77 -4.12 -20.85
C SER A 400 -24.84 -2.90 -20.98
N PRO A 401 -23.71 -3.02 -21.72
CA PRO A 401 -22.82 -1.87 -21.96
C PRO A 401 -23.54 -0.67 -22.57
N SER A 402 -24.47 -0.89 -23.50
CA SER A 402 -25.29 0.17 -24.10
C SER A 402 -26.20 0.86 -23.07
N SER A 403 -26.77 0.11 -22.12
CA SER A 403 -27.57 0.68 -21.03
C SER A 403 -26.73 1.51 -20.09
N VAL A 404 -25.49 1.09 -19.82
CA VAL A 404 -24.52 1.85 -19.02
C VAL A 404 -24.17 3.17 -19.70
N ILE A 405 -23.85 3.17 -21.01
CA ILE A 405 -23.56 4.38 -21.80
C ILE A 405 -24.76 5.34 -21.75
N ARG A 406 -25.97 4.83 -21.96
CA ARG A 406 -27.19 5.67 -21.91
C ARG A 406 -27.41 6.30 -20.53
N ARG A 407 -27.26 5.51 -19.47
CA ARG A 407 -27.42 5.98 -18.11
C ARG A 407 -26.41 7.10 -17.78
N MET A 408 -25.14 6.89 -18.10
CA MET A 408 -24.10 7.88 -17.86
C MET A 408 -24.35 9.20 -18.61
N ARG A 409 -24.82 9.14 -19.86
CA ARG A 409 -25.18 10.34 -20.62
C ARG A 409 -26.36 11.08 -20.00
N LEU A 410 -27.38 10.36 -19.52
CA LEU A 410 -28.53 10.96 -18.83
C LEU A 410 -28.12 11.60 -17.49
N GLU A 411 -27.25 10.96 -16.74
CA GLU A 411 -26.70 11.51 -15.49
C GLU A 411 -25.87 12.79 -15.75
N GLY A 412 -25.06 12.82 -16.82
CA GLY A 412 -24.33 14.01 -17.25
C GLY A 412 -25.26 15.18 -17.59
N ILE A 413 -26.27 14.94 -18.44
CA ILE A 413 -27.28 15.96 -18.82
C ILE A 413 -28.03 16.47 -17.58
N ARG A 414 -28.38 15.60 -16.64
CA ARG A 414 -29.04 15.99 -15.39
C ARG A 414 -28.15 16.88 -14.54
N SER A 415 -26.85 16.55 -14.43
CA SER A 415 -25.89 17.39 -13.71
C SER A 415 -25.76 18.77 -14.32
N ASP A 416 -25.62 18.84 -15.65
CA ASP A 416 -25.49 20.10 -16.39
C ASP A 416 -26.73 21.01 -16.23
N LEU A 417 -27.93 20.41 -16.24
CA LEU A 417 -29.18 21.14 -16.01
C LEU A 417 -29.26 21.70 -14.58
N LEU A 418 -28.88 20.90 -13.57
CA LEU A 418 -28.88 21.34 -12.17
C LEU A 418 -27.83 22.43 -11.91
N ASP A 419 -26.68 22.39 -12.57
CA ASP A 419 -25.63 23.40 -12.45
C ASP A 419 -26.03 24.67 -13.20
N SER A 420 -26.77 24.58 -14.32
CA SER A 420 -27.35 25.72 -15.03
C SER A 420 -28.44 26.43 -14.21
N GLU A 421 -29.25 25.69 -13.45
CA GLU A 421 -30.23 26.27 -12.52
C GLU A 421 -29.58 26.98 -11.32
N ARG A 422 -28.39 26.53 -10.89
CA ARG A 422 -27.62 27.15 -9.79
C ARG A 422 -26.83 28.37 -10.21
N ASN A 423 -26.44 28.49 -11.49
CA ASN A 423 -25.68 29.62 -12.03
C ASN A 423 -26.32 30.13 -13.34
N PRO A 424 -27.39 30.94 -13.28
CA PRO A 424 -28.05 31.44 -14.49
C PRO A 424 -27.23 32.45 -15.29
N SER A 425 -26.04 32.87 -14.81
CA SER A 425 -25.21 33.90 -15.47
C SER A 425 -24.29 33.40 -16.58
N ASN A 426 -24.29 32.09 -16.92
CA ASN A 426 -23.43 31.53 -17.97
C ASN A 426 -24.14 31.20 -19.30
N ILE A 427 -25.31 31.81 -19.53
CA ILE A 427 -26.00 31.75 -20.80
C ILE A 427 -25.99 33.13 -21.43
N ILE A 428 -24.88 33.54 -22.03
CA ILE A 428 -24.76 34.52 -23.11
C ILE A 428 -23.58 34.13 -23.99
#